data_e06be88440b94c80605ae40bdafe636e
#
_entry.id   e06be88440b94c80605ae40bdafe636e
#
_cell.length_a   1.000
_cell.length_b   1.000
_cell.length_c   1.000
_cell.angle_alpha   90.00
_cell.angle_beta   90.00
_cell.angle_gamma   90.00
#
_symmetry.space_group_name_H-M   'P 1'
#
loop_
_entity.id
_entity.type
_entity.pdbx_description
1 polymer ?
#
loop_
_entity_poly.entity_id
_entity_poly.type
_entity_poly.pdbx_seq_one_letter_code
_entity_poly.pdbx_strand_id
1 'polypeptide(L)'
;AEAYVQTMDFLFETYAGLVEPMQNFFRKKLPASAFKIEVERDNGVVLVGADELENDNEQRAHRLAYGFTMRSAACDIIRCILPASTKANMGLVGNGRFYSGLITKLLSQELDEGWLLAENIRKALDTQIPTFIRRASKNDYLAENQSRIREFSIALFKGIPIQTVPEVVLIEDRVEDYTINLLANIIFPYVQHSTMQIRNIVRSLPEEKRNEILSTVIGKRKTKRDRPPRAFEYGYPINFDVVTGFAEYRDLQRHRMLTQQRQDMNVSLGYSVPEEIEEMGQGEVVQECFERAESLHSDLIKAGLVREAQYAPLFNHFIRWNMGMNLRELGHLTELRSQKAGHPKYRRTVQVMAKLYIDRHPEMEPILRFVDYNDYDQGITRAEQEARTARKSLATGVFDDMD
;
A
#
# COMPACT_ATOMS: atom_id res chain seq x y z
N ALA A 1 10.27 0.48 30.22
CA ALA A 1 9.43 -0.71 29.95
C ALA A 1 7.99 -0.44 30.39
N GLU A 2 7.76 0.02 31.62
CA GLU A 2 6.41 0.24 32.18
C GLU A 2 5.59 1.26 31.37
N ALA A 3 6.14 2.43 31.06
CA ALA A 3 5.47 3.45 30.26
C ALA A 3 5.08 2.92 28.85
N TYR A 4 5.91 2.07 28.26
CA TYR A 4 5.59 1.42 26.98
C TYR A 4 4.35 0.52 27.12
N VAL A 5 4.33 -0.36 28.12
CA VAL A 5 3.21 -1.27 28.36
C VAL A 5 1.92 -0.50 28.61
N GLN A 6 1.95 0.50 29.52
CA GLN A 6 0.79 1.32 29.82
C GLN A 6 0.24 2.06 28.57
N THR A 7 1.12 2.59 27.74
CA THR A 7 0.70 3.24 26.50
C THR A 7 0.07 2.23 25.54
N MET A 8 0.69 1.06 25.35
CA MET A 8 0.16 0.03 24.46
C MET A 8 -1.19 -0.51 24.94
N ASP A 9 -1.32 -0.76 26.24
CA ASP A 9 -2.59 -1.23 26.84
C ASP A 9 -3.69 -0.18 26.59
N PHE A 10 -3.44 1.09 26.85
CA PHE A 10 -4.38 2.16 26.56
C PHE A 10 -4.80 2.21 25.08
N LEU A 11 -3.85 2.09 24.15
CA LEU A 11 -4.13 2.12 22.71
C LEU A 11 -5.00 0.93 22.28
N PHE A 12 -4.69 -0.28 22.75
CA PHE A 12 -5.45 -1.48 22.39
C PHE A 12 -6.81 -1.54 23.06
N GLU A 13 -6.95 -1.07 24.31
CA GLU A 13 -8.23 -0.94 25.00
C GLU A 13 -9.12 0.08 24.28
N THR A 14 -8.57 1.24 23.91
CA THR A 14 -9.29 2.25 23.13
C THR A 14 -9.71 1.70 21.76
N TYR A 15 -8.80 1.01 21.06
CA TYR A 15 -9.14 0.36 19.80
C TYR A 15 -10.30 -0.64 19.95
N ALA A 16 -10.21 -1.54 20.93
CA ALA A 16 -11.25 -2.53 21.20
C ALA A 16 -12.59 -1.87 21.55
N GLY A 17 -12.56 -0.82 22.38
CA GLY A 17 -13.72 -0.06 22.77
C GLY A 17 -14.43 0.68 21.63
N LEU A 18 -13.69 1.04 20.56
CA LEU A 18 -14.23 1.74 19.39
C LEU A 18 -14.82 0.80 18.32
N VAL A 19 -14.54 -0.52 18.35
CA VAL A 19 -14.98 -1.45 17.30
C VAL A 19 -16.50 -1.47 17.15
N GLU A 20 -17.22 -1.74 18.22
CA GLU A 20 -18.67 -1.84 18.17
C GLU A 20 -19.37 -0.50 17.93
N PRO A 21 -19.02 0.60 18.60
CA PRO A 21 -19.53 1.93 18.27
C PRO A 21 -19.36 2.32 16.82
N MET A 22 -18.20 2.05 16.21
CA MET A 22 -17.94 2.35 14.79
C MET A 22 -18.76 1.44 13.87
N GLN A 23 -18.93 0.15 14.18
CA GLN A 23 -19.83 -0.71 13.42
C GLN A 23 -21.28 -0.18 13.47
N ASN A 24 -21.74 0.26 14.65
CA ASN A 24 -23.09 0.82 14.81
C ASN A 24 -23.25 2.14 14.05
N PHE A 25 -22.20 2.96 13.98
CA PHE A 25 -22.16 4.15 13.14
C PHE A 25 -22.40 3.80 11.66
N PHE A 26 -21.68 2.80 11.12
CA PHE A 26 -21.88 2.37 9.74
C PHE A 26 -23.23 1.65 9.51
N ARG A 27 -23.75 0.91 10.49
CA ARG A 27 -25.10 0.33 10.40
C ARG A 27 -26.20 1.39 10.28
N LYS A 28 -26.01 2.58 10.85
CA LYS A 28 -26.91 3.72 10.65
C LYS A 28 -26.79 4.31 9.24
N LYS A 29 -25.58 4.39 8.68
CA LYS A 29 -25.33 4.87 7.31
C LYS A 29 -25.84 3.88 6.25
N LEU A 30 -25.69 2.58 6.48
CA LEU A 30 -26.21 1.51 5.61
C LEU A 30 -26.96 0.45 6.45
N PRO A 31 -28.26 0.57 6.63
CA PRO A 31 -29.07 -0.45 7.31
C PRO A 31 -29.07 -1.78 6.56
N ALA A 32 -29.22 -2.90 7.28
CA ALA A 32 -29.25 -4.25 6.69
C ALA A 32 -30.34 -4.41 5.63
N SER A 33 -31.47 -3.71 5.76
CA SER A 33 -32.56 -3.70 4.77
C SER A 33 -32.18 -3.03 3.44
N ALA A 34 -31.20 -2.14 3.45
CA ALA A 34 -30.69 -1.46 2.25
C ALA A 34 -29.50 -2.19 1.62
N PHE A 35 -28.88 -3.13 2.34
CA PHE A 35 -27.76 -3.91 1.83
C PHE A 35 -28.26 -5.01 0.89
N LYS A 36 -27.61 -5.17 -0.26
CA LYS A 36 -27.97 -6.16 -1.27
C LYS A 36 -26.83 -7.10 -1.56
N ILE A 37 -27.14 -8.35 -1.89
CA ILE A 37 -26.18 -9.35 -2.37
C ILE A 37 -26.48 -9.77 -3.80
N GLU A 38 -25.48 -10.25 -4.53
CA GLU A 38 -25.67 -10.86 -5.84
C GLU A 38 -26.11 -12.32 -5.66
N VAL A 39 -27.21 -12.71 -6.31
CA VAL A 39 -27.72 -14.09 -6.34
C VAL A 39 -27.94 -14.51 -7.79
N GLU A 40 -27.69 -15.76 -8.09
CA GLU A 40 -27.94 -16.34 -9.40
C GLU A 40 -29.39 -16.86 -9.45
N ARG A 41 -30.16 -16.39 -10.44
CA ARG A 41 -31.53 -16.80 -10.73
C ARG A 41 -31.60 -17.31 -12.15
N ASP A 42 -32.73 -17.91 -12.55
CA ASP A 42 -32.94 -18.43 -13.90
C ASP A 42 -32.64 -17.41 -15.02
N ASN A 43 -32.89 -16.13 -14.73
CA ASN A 43 -32.67 -15.02 -15.66
C ASN A 43 -31.28 -14.33 -15.52
N GLY A 44 -30.36 -14.94 -14.80
CA GLY A 44 -29.01 -14.42 -14.59
C GLY A 44 -28.78 -13.86 -13.18
N VAL A 45 -27.71 -13.07 -13.01
CA VAL A 45 -27.32 -12.51 -11.71
C VAL A 45 -28.16 -11.30 -11.39
N VAL A 46 -28.81 -11.32 -10.23
CA VAL A 46 -29.65 -10.23 -9.70
C VAL A 46 -29.16 -9.76 -8.35
N LEU A 47 -29.41 -8.49 -8.03
CA LEU A 47 -29.14 -7.91 -6.70
C LEU A 47 -30.41 -8.03 -5.87
N VAL A 48 -30.37 -8.80 -4.77
CA VAL A 48 -31.50 -9.03 -3.86
C VAL A 48 -31.24 -8.41 -2.50
N GLY A 49 -32.26 -7.76 -1.95
CA GLY A 49 -32.26 -7.23 -0.59
C GLY A 49 -32.76 -8.25 0.43
N ALA A 50 -32.74 -7.87 1.71
CA ALA A 50 -33.13 -8.77 2.82
C ALA A 50 -34.51 -9.39 2.66
N ASP A 51 -35.48 -8.65 2.10
CA ASP A 51 -36.87 -9.08 1.91
C ASP A 51 -37.08 -9.96 0.67
N GLU A 52 -36.07 -10.09 -0.20
CA GLU A 52 -36.10 -10.82 -1.48
C GLU A 52 -35.35 -12.16 -1.42
N LEU A 53 -34.86 -12.55 -0.23
CA LEU A 53 -34.13 -13.79 0.01
C LEU A 53 -35.03 -14.99 0.07
N GLU A 54 -34.79 -16.03 -0.73
CA GLU A 54 -35.70 -17.16 -0.92
C GLU A 54 -35.40 -18.36 -0.02
N ASN A 55 -34.17 -18.47 0.51
CA ASN A 55 -33.77 -19.64 1.30
C ASN A 55 -32.73 -19.29 2.40
N ASP A 56 -32.51 -20.25 3.31
CA ASP A 56 -31.60 -20.09 4.45
C ASP A 56 -30.16 -19.81 4.06
N ASN A 57 -29.69 -20.38 2.94
CA ASN A 57 -28.31 -20.12 2.46
C ASN A 57 -28.15 -18.68 2.00
N GLU A 58 -29.14 -18.11 1.31
CA GLU A 58 -29.13 -16.70 0.91
C GLU A 58 -29.21 -15.79 2.14
N GLN A 59 -30.05 -16.12 3.12
CA GLN A 59 -30.13 -15.39 4.39
C GLN A 59 -28.77 -15.43 5.13
N ARG A 60 -28.12 -16.60 5.17
CA ARG A 60 -26.78 -16.74 5.75
C ARG A 60 -25.75 -15.92 4.99
N ALA A 61 -25.71 -16.01 3.66
CA ALA A 61 -24.78 -15.25 2.81
C ALA A 61 -24.96 -13.74 3.01
N HIS A 62 -26.21 -13.25 3.02
CA HIS A 62 -26.51 -11.83 3.25
C HIS A 62 -26.01 -11.37 4.63
N ARG A 63 -26.33 -12.13 5.69
CA ARG A 63 -25.90 -11.80 7.05
C ARG A 63 -24.39 -11.75 7.19
N LEU A 64 -23.65 -12.73 6.63
CA LEU A 64 -22.20 -12.78 6.68
C LEU A 64 -21.58 -11.63 5.89
N ALA A 65 -22.03 -11.40 4.66
CA ALA A 65 -21.52 -10.31 3.82
C ALA A 65 -21.78 -8.93 4.44
N TYR A 66 -22.97 -8.71 5.01
CA TYR A 66 -23.27 -7.48 5.72
C TYR A 66 -22.40 -7.30 6.97
N GLY A 67 -22.31 -8.34 7.81
CA GLY A 67 -21.49 -8.31 9.02
C GLY A 67 -20.03 -8.02 8.70
N PHE A 68 -19.46 -8.67 7.67
CA PHE A 68 -18.10 -8.44 7.21
C PHE A 68 -17.91 -7.01 6.68
N THR A 69 -18.87 -6.49 5.91
CA THR A 69 -18.83 -5.11 5.39
C THR A 69 -18.76 -4.11 6.54
N MET A 70 -19.62 -4.24 7.55
CA MET A 70 -19.64 -3.34 8.71
C MET A 70 -18.36 -3.43 9.53
N ARG A 71 -17.86 -4.64 9.78
CA ARG A 71 -16.63 -4.87 10.52
C ARG A 71 -15.42 -4.29 9.78
N SER A 72 -15.31 -4.55 8.48
CA SER A 72 -14.21 -4.05 7.66
C SER A 72 -14.20 -2.52 7.60
N ALA A 73 -15.36 -1.88 7.42
CA ALA A 73 -15.48 -0.43 7.42
C ALA A 73 -15.03 0.16 8.77
N ALA A 74 -15.52 -0.42 9.87
CA ALA A 74 -15.11 0.02 11.21
C ALA A 74 -13.59 -0.12 11.42
N CYS A 75 -13.03 -1.29 11.12
CA CYS A 75 -11.60 -1.55 11.29
C CYS A 75 -10.73 -0.65 10.41
N ASP A 76 -11.16 -0.33 9.19
CA ASP A 76 -10.42 0.56 8.29
C ASP A 76 -10.30 1.99 8.85
N ILE A 77 -11.27 2.45 9.62
CA ILE A 77 -11.24 3.76 10.28
C ILE A 77 -10.44 3.72 11.58
N ILE A 78 -10.81 2.82 12.51
CA ILE A 78 -10.22 2.81 13.86
C ILE A 78 -8.77 2.32 13.88
N ARG A 79 -8.28 1.63 12.85
CA ARG A 79 -6.87 1.22 12.76
C ARG A 79 -5.89 2.40 12.80
N CYS A 80 -6.36 3.63 12.66
CA CYS A 80 -5.55 4.84 12.74
C CYS A 80 -4.73 4.92 14.04
N ILE A 81 -5.27 4.38 15.16
CA ILE A 81 -4.62 4.38 16.47
C ILE A 81 -3.80 3.12 16.77
N LEU A 82 -3.73 2.14 15.86
CA LEU A 82 -2.88 0.98 16.07
C LEU A 82 -1.40 1.37 16.00
N PRO A 83 -0.56 0.98 16.97
CA PRO A 83 0.87 1.27 16.94
C PRO A 83 1.59 0.46 15.87
N ALA A 84 2.73 0.98 15.39
CA ALA A 84 3.58 0.29 14.42
C ALA A 84 4.04 -1.08 14.91
N SER A 85 4.13 -1.29 16.21
CA SER A 85 4.46 -2.55 16.88
C SER A 85 3.32 -3.57 16.89
N THR A 86 2.16 -3.27 16.32
CA THR A 86 1.03 -4.23 16.24
C THR A 86 1.44 -5.50 15.54
N LYS A 87 1.34 -6.62 16.26
CA LYS A 87 1.69 -7.95 15.73
C LYS A 87 0.68 -8.43 14.70
N ALA A 88 1.18 -9.15 13.70
CA ALA A 88 0.36 -9.78 12.68
C ALA A 88 0.87 -11.19 12.38
N ASN A 89 -0.05 -12.09 12.05
CA ASN A 89 0.31 -13.42 11.56
C ASN A 89 0.55 -13.36 10.05
N MET A 90 1.65 -13.99 9.59
CA MET A 90 1.95 -14.10 8.17
C MET A 90 2.36 -15.52 7.81
N GLY A 91 1.79 -16.03 6.70
CA GLY A 91 2.28 -17.22 6.03
C GLY A 91 3.35 -16.86 5.00
N LEU A 92 4.49 -17.55 5.05
CA LEU A 92 5.57 -17.39 4.09
C LEU A 92 5.79 -18.70 3.33
N VAL A 93 5.76 -18.64 2.01
CA VAL A 93 6.08 -19.77 1.13
C VAL A 93 7.26 -19.38 0.24
N GLY A 94 8.30 -20.18 0.24
CA GLY A 94 9.50 -19.91 -0.54
C GLY A 94 10.40 -21.11 -0.65
N ASN A 95 11.37 -21.07 -1.56
CA ASN A 95 12.40 -22.09 -1.68
C ASN A 95 13.54 -21.88 -0.68
N GLY A 96 14.46 -22.83 -0.57
CA GLY A 96 15.58 -22.78 0.38
C GLY A 96 16.48 -21.56 0.23
N ARG A 97 16.64 -21.03 -1.00
CA ARG A 97 17.43 -19.82 -1.24
C ARG A 97 16.72 -18.58 -0.73
N PHE A 98 15.40 -18.51 -0.85
CA PHE A 98 14.58 -17.44 -0.26
C PHE A 98 14.77 -17.39 1.27
N TYR A 99 14.64 -18.52 1.95
CA TYR A 99 14.79 -18.56 3.41
C TYR A 99 16.22 -18.26 3.86
N SER A 100 17.23 -18.78 3.15
CA SER A 100 18.63 -18.42 3.44
C SER A 100 18.86 -16.91 3.36
N GLY A 101 18.36 -16.28 2.31
CA GLY A 101 18.45 -14.82 2.12
C GLY A 101 17.66 -14.04 3.18
N LEU A 102 16.48 -14.51 3.55
CA LEU A 102 15.64 -13.88 4.58
C LEU A 102 16.34 -13.91 5.94
N ILE A 103 16.84 -15.09 6.37
CA ILE A 103 17.58 -15.24 7.63
C ILE A 103 18.81 -14.33 7.66
N THR A 104 19.60 -14.31 6.59
CA THR A 104 20.78 -13.43 6.50
C THR A 104 20.39 -11.95 6.67
N LYS A 105 19.33 -11.49 6.03
CA LYS A 105 18.85 -10.10 6.17
C LYS A 105 18.37 -9.80 7.58
N LEU A 106 17.60 -10.70 8.20
CA LEU A 106 17.10 -10.55 9.55
C LEU A 106 18.25 -10.52 10.59
N LEU A 107 19.24 -11.38 10.46
CA LEU A 107 20.44 -11.37 11.31
C LEU A 107 21.31 -10.12 11.13
N SER A 108 21.18 -9.42 10.01
CA SER A 108 21.97 -8.23 9.70
C SER A 108 21.25 -6.91 10.04
N GLN A 109 20.08 -6.99 10.67
CA GLN A 109 19.34 -5.81 11.15
C GLN A 109 19.84 -5.34 12.52
N GLU A 110 19.51 -4.10 12.86
CA GLU A 110 19.89 -3.47 14.12
C GLU A 110 18.91 -3.80 15.28
N LEU A 111 17.69 -4.27 14.97
CA LEU A 111 16.69 -4.60 15.98
C LEU A 111 16.75 -6.07 16.39
N ASP A 112 16.72 -6.33 17.70
CA ASP A 112 16.75 -7.68 18.29
C ASP A 112 15.59 -8.56 17.83
N GLU A 113 14.44 -7.96 17.52
CA GLU A 113 13.28 -8.68 16.96
C GLU A 113 13.65 -9.41 15.65
N GLY A 114 14.43 -8.76 14.77
CA GLY A 114 14.92 -9.38 13.53
C GLY A 114 15.77 -10.61 13.80
N TRP A 115 16.67 -10.52 14.77
CA TRP A 115 17.50 -11.65 15.19
C TRP A 115 16.66 -12.78 15.77
N LEU A 116 15.73 -12.49 16.68
CA LEU A 116 14.84 -13.49 17.29
C LEU A 116 13.99 -14.21 16.23
N LEU A 117 13.44 -13.46 15.26
CA LEU A 117 12.67 -14.03 14.16
C LEU A 117 13.55 -14.94 13.28
N ALA A 118 14.78 -14.52 12.98
CA ALA A 118 15.72 -15.32 12.21
C ALA A 118 16.01 -16.67 12.88
N GLU A 119 16.26 -16.67 14.20
CA GLU A 119 16.53 -17.90 14.96
C GLU A 119 15.29 -18.81 15.03
N ASN A 120 14.10 -18.25 15.14
CA ASN A 120 12.86 -19.04 15.11
C ASN A 120 12.65 -19.70 13.74
N ILE A 121 12.84 -18.95 12.65
CA ILE A 121 12.77 -19.48 11.28
C ILE A 121 13.84 -20.55 11.08
N ARG A 122 15.08 -20.32 11.56
CA ARG A 122 16.17 -21.28 11.48
C ARG A 122 15.80 -22.60 12.15
N LYS A 123 15.33 -22.57 13.40
CA LYS A 123 14.91 -23.76 14.14
C LYS A 123 13.79 -24.53 13.43
N ALA A 124 12.81 -23.82 12.88
CA ALA A 124 11.68 -24.44 12.17
C ALA A 124 12.10 -25.15 10.87
N LEU A 125 13.15 -24.68 10.20
CA LEU A 125 13.58 -25.17 8.90
C LEU A 125 14.83 -26.08 8.93
N ASP A 126 15.48 -26.23 10.08
CA ASP A 126 16.75 -26.97 10.18
C ASP A 126 16.63 -28.45 9.75
N THR A 127 15.49 -29.07 10.02
CA THR A 127 15.22 -30.46 9.60
C THR A 127 14.77 -30.55 8.13
N GLN A 128 14.21 -29.51 7.56
CA GLN A 128 13.62 -29.53 6.22
C GLN A 128 14.64 -29.19 5.13
N ILE A 129 15.44 -28.16 5.35
CA ILE A 129 16.40 -27.62 4.38
C ILE A 129 17.75 -27.27 5.01
N PRO A 130 18.39 -28.20 5.74
CA PRO A 130 19.59 -27.94 6.58
C PRO A 130 20.76 -27.33 5.79
N THR A 131 20.94 -27.73 4.54
CA THR A 131 22.05 -27.25 3.71
C THR A 131 21.94 -25.74 3.40
N PHE A 132 20.72 -25.24 3.21
CA PHE A 132 20.49 -23.82 2.97
C PHE A 132 20.58 -23.01 4.28
N ILE A 133 20.04 -23.57 5.36
CA ILE A 133 19.97 -22.91 6.67
C ILE A 133 21.36 -22.74 7.28
N ARG A 134 22.23 -23.74 7.19
CA ARG A 134 23.63 -23.65 7.70
C ARG A 134 24.48 -22.56 7.06
N ARG A 135 24.14 -22.14 5.84
CA ARG A 135 24.84 -21.07 5.11
C ARG A 135 24.32 -19.69 5.43
N ALA A 136 23.13 -19.60 6.04
CA ALA A 136 22.54 -18.33 6.40
C ALA A 136 23.21 -17.77 7.66
N SER A 137 23.98 -16.71 7.54
CA SER A 137 24.70 -16.05 8.63
C SER A 137 24.52 -14.53 8.53
N LYS A 138 24.82 -13.85 9.63
CA LYS A 138 24.92 -12.38 9.61
C LYS A 138 25.91 -11.96 8.52
N ASN A 139 25.52 -10.94 7.78
CA ASN A 139 26.40 -10.30 6.81
C ASN A 139 26.91 -8.99 7.41
N ASP A 140 28.14 -9.00 7.90
CA ASP A 140 28.75 -7.86 8.59
C ASP A 140 28.87 -6.65 7.65
N TYR A 141 29.16 -6.85 6.37
CA TYR A 141 29.17 -5.76 5.40
C TYR A 141 27.81 -5.04 5.32
N LEU A 142 26.70 -5.77 5.30
CA LEU A 142 25.36 -5.15 5.26
C LEU A 142 25.07 -4.39 6.57
N ALA A 143 25.37 -4.99 7.71
CA ALA A 143 25.10 -4.38 9.01
C ALA A 143 25.96 -3.12 9.23
N GLU A 144 27.27 -3.22 9.02
CA GLU A 144 28.21 -2.09 9.17
C GLU A 144 27.95 -0.98 8.16
N ASN A 145 27.63 -1.34 6.91
CA ASN A 145 27.34 -0.37 5.87
C ASN A 145 26.06 0.43 6.20
N GLN A 146 25.03 -0.21 6.70
CA GLN A 146 23.79 0.44 7.08
C GLN A 146 24.01 1.44 8.23
N SER A 147 24.74 1.04 9.27
CA SER A 147 25.08 1.92 10.39
C SER A 147 25.91 3.11 9.92
N ARG A 148 26.98 2.86 9.16
CA ARG A 148 27.85 3.91 8.64
C ARG A 148 27.13 4.94 7.76
N ILE A 149 26.26 4.47 6.85
CA ILE A 149 25.47 5.38 5.99
C ILE A 149 24.53 6.22 6.84
N ARG A 150 23.91 5.63 7.86
CA ARG A 150 23.02 6.34 8.77
C ARG A 150 23.75 7.44 9.54
N GLU A 151 24.85 7.09 10.21
CA GLU A 151 25.64 8.03 11.00
C GLU A 151 26.16 9.18 10.13
N PHE A 152 26.65 8.86 8.94
CA PHE A 152 27.11 9.86 7.97
C PHE A 152 25.94 10.77 7.54
N SER A 153 24.77 10.22 7.23
CA SER A 153 23.61 11.00 6.79
C SER A 153 23.10 11.92 7.89
N ILE A 154 23.01 11.44 9.13
CA ILE A 154 22.60 12.24 10.28
C ILE A 154 23.59 13.39 10.51
N ALA A 155 24.89 13.12 10.44
CA ALA A 155 25.92 14.14 10.61
C ALA A 155 25.87 15.19 9.49
N LEU A 156 25.69 14.75 8.23
CA LEU A 156 25.61 15.63 7.06
C LEU A 156 24.41 16.59 7.12
N PHE A 157 23.26 16.11 7.62
CA PHE A 157 22.01 16.90 7.69
C PHE A 157 21.79 17.59 9.03
N LYS A 158 22.76 17.49 9.95
CA LYS A 158 22.65 18.12 11.27
C LYS A 158 22.46 19.63 11.15
N GLY A 159 21.39 20.15 11.74
CA GLY A 159 21.06 21.58 11.74
C GLY A 159 20.40 22.09 10.45
N ILE A 160 20.18 21.24 9.44
CA ILE A 160 19.43 21.62 8.24
C ILE A 160 17.92 21.53 8.55
N PRO A 161 17.16 22.63 8.40
CA PRO A 161 15.73 22.60 8.68
C PRO A 161 14.98 21.75 7.64
N ILE A 162 13.99 20.99 8.11
CA ILE A 162 13.08 20.23 7.24
C ILE A 162 12.16 21.21 6.51
N GLN A 163 12.11 21.13 5.19
CA GLN A 163 11.21 21.94 4.39
C GLN A 163 9.83 21.28 4.29
N THR A 164 8.77 22.07 4.40
CA THR A 164 7.41 21.63 4.10
C THR A 164 7.26 21.48 2.59
N VAL A 165 6.81 20.33 2.16
CA VAL A 165 6.53 20.01 0.74
C VAL A 165 5.13 19.41 0.63
N PRO A 166 4.51 19.45 -0.56
CA PRO A 166 3.25 18.74 -0.81
C PRO A 166 3.33 17.25 -0.44
N GLU A 167 2.17 16.63 -0.12
CA GLU A 167 2.09 15.21 0.20
C GLU A 167 2.62 14.30 -0.91
N VAL A 168 2.44 14.72 -2.17
CA VAL A 168 2.95 13.99 -3.32
C VAL A 168 3.71 14.96 -4.22
N VAL A 169 4.95 14.66 -4.48
CA VAL A 169 5.82 15.42 -5.38
C VAL A 169 6.33 14.50 -6.48
N LEU A 170 6.09 14.85 -7.74
CA LEU A 170 6.76 14.21 -8.87
C LEU A 170 8.16 14.84 -9.00
N ILE A 171 9.18 14.03 -8.74
CA ILE A 171 10.57 14.45 -8.89
C ILE A 171 10.86 14.60 -10.38
N GLU A 172 11.48 15.71 -10.77
CA GLU A 172 11.87 15.92 -12.15
C GLU A 172 12.87 14.87 -12.62
N ASP A 173 12.49 14.17 -13.68
CA ASP A 173 13.41 13.36 -14.47
C ASP A 173 13.79 14.17 -15.76
N ARG A 174 14.79 13.71 -16.48
CA ARG A 174 15.13 14.28 -17.79
C ARG A 174 14.20 13.70 -18.85
N VAL A 175 13.00 14.21 -18.88
CA VAL A 175 11.86 13.72 -19.65
C VAL A 175 12.16 13.48 -21.12
N GLU A 176 12.87 14.39 -21.77
CA GLU A 176 13.18 14.30 -23.20
C GLU A 176 13.97 13.05 -23.54
N ASP A 177 14.99 12.73 -22.76
CA ASP A 177 15.79 11.53 -22.97
C ASP A 177 15.02 10.25 -22.68
N TYR A 178 14.09 10.29 -21.71
CA TYR A 178 13.26 9.14 -21.40
C TYR A 178 12.31 8.79 -22.53
N THR A 179 11.57 9.76 -23.06
CA THR A 179 10.65 9.53 -24.19
C THR A 179 11.39 8.99 -25.41
N ILE A 180 12.54 9.54 -25.76
CA ILE A 180 13.38 9.05 -26.86
C ILE A 180 13.81 7.60 -26.63
N ASN A 181 14.26 7.27 -25.42
CA ASN A 181 14.68 5.92 -25.06
C ASN A 181 13.52 4.92 -25.08
N LEU A 182 12.36 5.31 -24.56
CA LEU A 182 11.15 4.51 -24.58
C LEU A 182 10.74 4.18 -26.03
N LEU A 183 10.65 5.19 -26.90
CA LEU A 183 10.28 5.02 -28.30
C LEU A 183 11.31 4.13 -29.03
N ALA A 184 12.60 4.32 -28.77
CA ALA A 184 13.64 3.46 -29.35
C ALA A 184 13.47 2.01 -28.90
N ASN A 185 13.15 1.77 -27.62
CA ASN A 185 12.91 0.43 -27.09
C ASN A 185 11.64 -0.22 -27.66
N ILE A 186 10.62 0.58 -27.94
CA ILE A 186 9.40 0.13 -28.63
C ILE A 186 9.71 -0.35 -30.04
N ILE A 187 10.53 0.37 -30.78
CA ILE A 187 10.87 0.09 -32.19
C ILE A 187 11.87 -1.07 -32.31
N PHE A 188 12.81 -1.18 -31.35
CA PHE A 188 13.95 -2.07 -31.41
C PHE A 188 13.66 -3.51 -31.84
N PRO A 189 12.59 -4.20 -31.34
CA PRO A 189 12.30 -5.59 -31.74
C PRO A 189 11.93 -5.77 -33.22
N TYR A 190 11.56 -4.69 -33.91
CA TYR A 190 10.97 -4.75 -35.24
C TYR A 190 11.89 -4.28 -36.38
N VAL A 191 13.11 -3.82 -36.03
CA VAL A 191 14.09 -3.31 -36.99
C VAL A 191 15.47 -3.93 -36.75
N GLN A 192 16.36 -3.89 -37.76
CA GLN A 192 17.71 -4.44 -37.64
C GLN A 192 18.76 -3.40 -37.25
N HIS A 193 18.32 -2.22 -36.81
CA HIS A 193 19.18 -1.11 -36.46
C HIS A 193 19.67 -1.20 -35.02
N SER A 194 20.86 -0.69 -34.74
CA SER A 194 21.34 -0.60 -33.37
C SER A 194 20.50 0.38 -32.53
N THR A 195 20.44 0.17 -31.22
CA THR A 195 19.72 1.07 -30.29
C THR A 195 20.15 2.53 -30.46
N MET A 196 21.46 2.80 -30.63
CA MET A 196 21.97 4.15 -30.83
C MET A 196 21.47 4.79 -32.12
N GLN A 197 21.44 4.01 -33.19
CA GLN A 197 20.92 4.48 -34.49
C GLN A 197 19.43 4.80 -34.40
N ILE A 198 18.64 3.94 -33.77
CA ILE A 198 17.21 4.15 -33.58
C ILE A 198 16.96 5.41 -32.72
N ARG A 199 17.68 5.58 -31.59
CA ARG A 199 17.60 6.79 -30.75
C ARG A 199 17.87 8.07 -31.53
N ASN A 200 18.90 8.09 -32.36
CA ASN A 200 19.23 9.24 -33.19
C ASN A 200 18.12 9.56 -34.19
N ILE A 201 17.55 8.52 -34.83
CA ILE A 201 16.42 8.68 -35.74
C ILE A 201 15.19 9.22 -34.97
N VAL A 202 14.83 8.59 -33.86
CA VAL A 202 13.68 9.04 -33.04
C VAL A 202 13.84 10.48 -32.57
N ARG A 203 15.06 10.87 -32.16
CA ARG A 203 15.33 12.26 -31.72
C ARG A 203 15.12 13.27 -32.86
N SER A 204 15.42 12.90 -34.10
CA SER A 204 15.21 13.76 -35.27
C SER A 204 13.75 13.82 -35.77
N LEU A 205 12.85 12.93 -35.30
CA LEU A 205 11.46 12.95 -35.68
C LEU A 205 10.73 14.16 -35.10
N PRO A 206 9.77 14.76 -35.86
CA PRO A 206 8.82 15.71 -35.31
C PRO A 206 8.00 15.10 -34.16
N GLU A 207 7.50 15.97 -33.29
CA GLU A 207 6.70 15.55 -32.10
C GLU A 207 5.47 14.75 -32.52
N GLU A 208 4.77 15.16 -33.57
CA GLU A 208 3.58 14.45 -34.09
C GLU A 208 3.91 13.01 -34.47
N LYS A 209 5.09 12.74 -35.06
CA LYS A 209 5.52 11.40 -35.40
C LYS A 209 5.88 10.56 -34.17
N ARG A 210 6.47 11.17 -33.15
CA ARG A 210 6.74 10.52 -31.88
C ARG A 210 5.42 10.12 -31.19
N ASN A 211 4.44 10.99 -31.18
CA ASN A 211 3.11 10.72 -30.62
C ASN A 211 2.34 9.69 -31.43
N GLU A 212 2.52 9.66 -32.75
CA GLU A 212 1.95 8.60 -33.62
C GLU A 212 2.52 7.21 -33.26
N ILE A 213 3.81 7.09 -32.97
CA ILE A 213 4.41 5.83 -32.50
C ILE A 213 3.77 5.40 -31.19
N LEU A 214 3.65 6.30 -30.21
CA LEU A 214 3.03 6.00 -28.92
C LEU A 214 1.58 5.53 -29.07
N SER A 215 0.77 6.30 -29.79
CA SER A 215 -0.64 5.99 -30.00
C SER A 215 -0.85 4.66 -30.72
N THR A 216 0.01 4.34 -31.69
CA THR A 216 -0.01 3.07 -32.41
C THR A 216 0.25 1.89 -31.48
N VAL A 217 1.23 2.02 -30.58
CA VAL A 217 1.64 0.94 -29.67
C VAL A 217 0.69 0.77 -28.51
N ILE A 218 0.17 1.87 -27.96
CA ILE A 218 -0.84 1.82 -26.89
C ILE A 218 -2.15 1.21 -27.42
N GLY A 219 -2.52 1.54 -28.64
CA GLY A 219 -3.72 1.04 -29.30
C GLY A 219 -5.01 1.38 -28.52
N LYS A 220 -6.05 0.58 -28.75
CA LYS A 220 -7.34 0.75 -28.08
C LYS A 220 -7.46 -0.18 -26.87
N ARG A 221 -7.00 0.26 -25.72
CA ARG A 221 -7.23 -0.43 -24.45
C ARG A 221 -8.72 -0.42 -24.11
N LYS A 222 -9.33 -1.59 -23.94
CA LYS A 222 -10.76 -1.73 -23.58
C LYS A 222 -10.96 -1.92 -22.08
N THR A 223 -10.00 -2.54 -21.44
CA THR A 223 -10.04 -2.84 -20.00
C THR A 223 -8.68 -2.64 -19.36
N LYS A 224 -8.62 -2.53 -18.03
CA LYS A 224 -7.37 -2.52 -17.26
C LYS A 224 -6.51 -3.78 -17.41
N ARG A 225 -7.07 -4.87 -17.97
CA ARG A 225 -6.33 -6.12 -18.24
C ARG A 225 -5.52 -6.04 -19.52
N ASP A 226 -5.83 -5.08 -20.39
CA ASP A 226 -5.08 -4.80 -21.62
C ASP A 226 -3.84 -3.99 -21.27
N ARG A 227 -2.83 -4.66 -20.74
CA ARG A 227 -1.61 -4.02 -20.25
C ARG A 227 -0.77 -3.46 -21.39
N PRO A 228 -0.15 -2.28 -21.23
CA PRO A 228 0.81 -1.78 -22.21
C PRO A 228 1.94 -2.79 -22.48
N PRO A 229 2.55 -2.77 -23.68
CA PRO A 229 3.64 -3.66 -24.03
C PRO A 229 4.82 -3.57 -23.08
N ARG A 230 5.63 -4.64 -23.03
CA ARG A 230 6.79 -4.74 -22.13
C ARG A 230 7.84 -3.63 -22.33
N ALA A 231 7.88 -3.02 -23.51
CA ALA A 231 8.74 -1.87 -23.79
C ALA A 231 8.55 -0.71 -22.78
N PHE A 232 7.36 -0.57 -22.20
CA PHE A 232 7.07 0.44 -21.17
C PHE A 232 7.66 0.13 -19.79
N GLU A 233 8.30 -1.02 -19.62
CA GLU A 233 9.09 -1.36 -18.43
C GLU A 233 10.51 -0.76 -18.47
N TYR A 234 10.89 -0.08 -19.55
CA TYR A 234 12.23 0.45 -19.75
C TYR A 234 12.58 1.53 -18.70
N GLY A 235 13.61 1.25 -17.90
CA GLY A 235 14.11 2.16 -16.87
C GLY A 235 13.21 2.35 -15.65
N TYR A 236 13.63 3.22 -14.76
CA TYR A 236 12.85 3.68 -13.58
C TYR A 236 12.89 5.22 -13.52
N PRO A 237 12.41 5.92 -14.55
CA PRO A 237 12.61 7.37 -14.67
C PRO A 237 11.60 8.17 -13.86
N ILE A 238 10.48 7.56 -13.43
CA ILE A 238 9.39 8.25 -12.76
C ILE A 238 9.57 8.08 -11.26
N ASN A 239 9.85 9.19 -10.58
CA ASN A 239 10.12 9.18 -9.15
C ASN A 239 9.14 10.10 -8.43
N PHE A 240 8.56 9.58 -7.33
CA PHE A 240 7.72 10.36 -6.43
C PHE A 240 8.32 10.38 -5.03
N ASP A 241 8.29 11.54 -4.40
CA ASP A 241 8.43 11.71 -2.95
C ASP A 241 7.03 11.86 -2.36
N VAL A 242 6.70 11.03 -1.38
CA VAL A 242 5.33 10.89 -0.87
C VAL A 242 5.33 10.98 0.65
N VAL A 243 4.41 11.74 1.20
CA VAL A 243 4.11 11.80 2.64
C VAL A 243 2.70 11.30 2.83
N THR A 244 2.55 10.17 3.50
CA THR A 244 1.24 9.55 3.80
C THR A 244 1.27 8.93 5.18
N GLY A 245 0.12 8.56 5.71
CA GLY A 245 0.06 7.70 6.89
C GLY A 245 0.74 6.35 6.66
N PHE A 246 1.25 5.76 7.70
CA PHE A 246 1.89 4.44 7.61
C PHE A 246 0.88 3.36 7.15
N ALA A 247 -0.40 3.51 7.47
CA ALA A 247 -1.45 2.63 6.99
C ALA A 247 -1.51 2.59 5.45
N GLU A 248 -1.49 3.75 4.80
CA GLU A 248 -1.54 3.88 3.34
C GLU A 248 -0.25 3.31 2.70
N TYR A 249 0.91 3.60 3.29
CA TYR A 249 2.18 3.04 2.85
C TYR A 249 2.14 1.50 2.83
N ARG A 250 1.61 0.86 3.88
CA ARG A 250 1.51 -0.61 3.96
C ARG A 250 0.71 -1.24 2.81
N ASP A 251 -0.25 -0.52 2.25
CA ASP A 251 -1.01 -0.98 1.09
C ASP A 251 -0.28 -0.72 -0.23
N LEU A 252 0.41 0.42 -0.37
CA LEU A 252 1.14 0.78 -1.57
C LEU A 252 2.49 0.07 -1.71
N GLN A 253 3.18 -0.25 -0.60
CA GLN A 253 4.45 -0.99 -0.62
C GLN A 253 4.35 -2.42 -1.19
N ARG A 254 3.14 -2.95 -1.36
CA ARG A 254 2.92 -4.29 -1.95
C ARG A 254 3.24 -4.36 -3.44
N HIS A 255 3.40 -3.21 -4.10
CA HIS A 255 3.90 -3.14 -5.46
C HIS A 255 5.39 -3.45 -5.48
N ARG A 256 5.81 -4.43 -6.31
CA ARG A 256 7.18 -4.99 -6.26
C ARG A 256 8.02 -4.65 -7.49
N MET A 257 7.39 -4.20 -8.57
CA MET A 257 8.08 -3.89 -9.83
C MET A 257 8.57 -2.42 -9.86
N LEU A 258 9.00 -1.94 -8.71
CA LEU A 258 9.50 -0.58 -8.49
C LEU A 258 10.52 -0.57 -7.35
N THR A 259 11.29 0.51 -7.24
CA THR A 259 12.20 0.75 -6.11
C THR A 259 11.50 1.64 -5.10
N GLN A 260 11.46 1.22 -3.84
CA GLN A 260 10.89 2.00 -2.74
C GLN A 260 11.89 2.12 -1.60
N GLN A 261 11.96 3.32 -1.02
CA GLN A 261 12.70 3.57 0.21
C GLN A 261 11.85 4.41 1.16
N ARG A 262 11.79 4.01 2.39
CA ARG A 262 11.05 4.68 3.46
C ARG A 262 12.05 5.24 4.48
N GLN A 263 11.78 6.44 4.95
CA GLN A 263 12.48 6.97 6.12
C GLN A 263 12.10 6.19 7.38
N ASP A 264 12.92 6.27 8.41
CA ASP A 264 12.59 5.71 9.72
C ASP A 264 11.29 6.33 10.24
N MET A 265 10.45 5.51 10.87
CA MET A 265 9.20 6.00 11.43
C MET A 265 9.46 6.94 12.59
N ASN A 266 8.77 8.07 12.58
CA ASN A 266 8.83 9.08 13.61
C ASN A 266 7.48 9.82 13.70
N VAL A 267 7.36 10.76 14.62
CA VAL A 267 6.13 11.53 14.86
C VAL A 267 6.21 12.97 14.34
N SER A 268 7.34 13.37 13.74
CA SER A 268 7.63 14.78 13.43
C SER A 268 6.83 15.35 12.24
N LEU A 269 6.26 14.49 11.41
CA LEU A 269 5.45 14.88 10.25
C LEU A 269 3.97 15.06 10.59
N GLY A 270 3.58 14.83 11.86
CA GLY A 270 2.20 14.88 12.31
C GLY A 270 1.41 13.63 11.92
N TYR A 271 0.09 13.76 11.97
CA TYR A 271 -0.85 12.66 11.75
C TYR A 271 -2.18 13.18 11.19
N SER A 272 -3.09 12.26 10.85
CA SER A 272 -4.46 12.61 10.48
C SER A 272 -5.46 11.75 11.25
N VAL A 273 -6.55 12.37 11.70
CA VAL A 273 -7.71 11.69 12.28
C VAL A 273 -8.77 11.54 11.19
N PRO A 274 -9.39 10.35 11.02
CA PRO A 274 -10.53 10.16 10.13
C PRO A 274 -11.75 11.00 10.54
N GLU A 275 -12.46 11.55 9.58
CA GLU A 275 -13.65 12.39 9.82
C GLU A 275 -14.76 11.63 10.58
N GLU A 276 -14.89 10.32 10.34
CA GLU A 276 -15.86 9.46 11.02
C GLU A 276 -15.65 9.39 12.54
N ILE A 277 -14.42 9.56 13.00
CA ILE A 277 -14.08 9.62 14.43
C ILE A 277 -14.68 10.90 15.05
N GLU A 278 -14.55 12.03 14.33
CA GLU A 278 -15.12 13.31 14.76
C GLU A 278 -16.66 13.28 14.73
N GLU A 279 -17.26 12.72 13.67
CA GLU A 279 -18.69 12.53 13.55
C GLU A 279 -19.30 11.67 14.68
N MET A 280 -18.51 10.73 15.23
CA MET A 280 -18.89 9.91 16.37
C MET A 280 -18.69 10.60 17.73
N GLY A 281 -18.09 11.78 17.78
CA GLY A 281 -17.71 12.46 19.02
C GLY A 281 -16.59 11.76 19.80
N GLN A 282 -15.71 11.03 19.10
CA GLN A 282 -14.59 10.29 19.69
C GLN A 282 -13.23 10.97 19.39
N GLY A 283 -13.22 12.19 18.89
CA GLY A 283 -12.02 12.94 18.53
C GLY A 283 -11.04 13.09 19.70
N GLU A 284 -11.54 13.46 20.89
CA GLU A 284 -10.70 13.69 22.08
C GLU A 284 -9.92 12.43 22.51
N VAL A 285 -10.57 11.27 22.60
CA VAL A 285 -9.90 10.03 23.02
C VAL A 285 -8.89 9.56 21.95
N VAL A 286 -9.19 9.76 20.68
CA VAL A 286 -8.27 9.43 19.59
C VAL A 286 -7.08 10.38 19.57
N GLN A 287 -7.30 11.67 19.82
CA GLN A 287 -6.20 12.64 19.99
C GLN A 287 -5.29 12.25 21.15
N GLU A 288 -5.85 11.84 22.30
CA GLU A 288 -5.06 11.34 23.44
C GLU A 288 -4.18 10.13 23.04
N CYS A 289 -4.69 9.23 22.19
CA CYS A 289 -3.89 8.12 21.66
C CYS A 289 -2.63 8.63 20.94
N PHE A 290 -2.76 9.65 20.08
CA PHE A 290 -1.63 10.23 19.36
C PHE A 290 -0.65 10.92 20.32
N GLU A 291 -1.13 11.73 21.24
CA GLU A 291 -0.31 12.44 22.23
C GLU A 291 0.50 11.46 23.11
N ARG A 292 -0.11 10.36 23.55
CA ARG A 292 0.60 9.32 24.32
C ARG A 292 1.66 8.62 23.48
N ALA A 293 1.38 8.33 22.21
CA ALA A 293 2.33 7.71 21.29
C ALA A 293 3.53 8.64 21.00
N GLU A 294 3.28 9.94 20.81
CA GLU A 294 4.33 10.96 20.62
C GLU A 294 5.20 11.13 21.87
N SER A 295 4.57 11.17 23.05
CA SER A 295 5.29 11.21 24.32
C SER A 295 6.18 9.98 24.50
N LEU A 296 5.64 8.79 24.28
CA LEU A 296 6.39 7.54 24.35
C LEU A 296 7.57 7.52 23.37
N HIS A 297 7.36 7.94 22.12
CA HIS A 297 8.43 8.07 21.12
C HIS A 297 9.55 8.98 21.64
N SER A 298 9.19 10.16 22.17
CA SER A 298 10.14 11.11 22.71
C SER A 298 10.94 10.53 23.90
N ASP A 299 10.26 9.79 24.78
CA ASP A 299 10.90 9.21 25.96
C ASP A 299 11.84 8.05 25.58
N LEU A 300 11.50 7.26 24.57
CA LEU A 300 12.40 6.24 24.00
C LEU A 300 13.67 6.88 23.43
N ILE A 301 13.52 7.96 22.65
CA ILE A 301 14.68 8.73 22.15
C ILE A 301 15.56 9.24 23.27
N LYS A 302 14.98 9.87 24.31
CA LYS A 302 15.73 10.38 25.49
C LYS A 302 16.43 9.27 26.25
N ALA A 303 15.85 8.07 26.27
CA ALA A 303 16.45 6.88 26.89
C ALA A 303 17.57 6.23 26.04
N GLY A 304 17.87 6.78 24.86
CA GLY A 304 18.88 6.22 23.94
C GLY A 304 18.36 5.05 23.08
N LEU A 305 17.06 4.73 23.17
CA LEU A 305 16.40 3.66 22.41
C LEU A 305 15.88 4.20 21.06
N VAL A 306 16.80 4.79 20.29
CA VAL A 306 16.45 5.50 19.03
C VAL A 306 15.86 4.57 17.98
N ARG A 307 16.31 3.30 17.95
CA ARG A 307 15.81 2.31 16.98
C ARG A 307 14.43 1.79 17.37
N GLU A 308 14.24 1.55 18.65
CA GLU A 308 13.00 1.05 19.23
C GLU A 308 11.90 2.12 19.24
N ALA A 309 12.26 3.39 19.20
CA ALA A 309 11.31 4.49 19.10
C ALA A 309 10.37 4.36 17.89
N GLN A 310 10.80 3.67 16.82
CA GLN A 310 9.96 3.36 15.66
C GLN A 310 8.74 2.46 15.97
N TYR A 311 8.68 1.83 17.14
CA TYR A 311 7.52 1.04 17.57
C TYR A 311 6.36 1.87 18.12
N ALA A 312 6.62 3.12 18.53
CA ALA A 312 5.63 3.98 19.14
C ALA A 312 4.65 4.68 18.15
N PRO A 313 5.08 5.18 16.97
CA PRO A 313 4.17 5.84 16.05
C PRO A 313 2.96 4.98 15.68
N LEU A 314 1.80 5.62 15.52
CA LEU A 314 0.55 4.99 15.14
C LEU A 314 0.41 4.93 13.61
N PHE A 315 -0.53 4.13 13.12
CA PHE A 315 -0.72 3.90 11.68
C PHE A 315 -1.05 5.16 10.89
N ASN A 316 -1.68 6.16 11.50
CA ASN A 316 -1.96 7.42 10.83
C ASN A 316 -0.93 8.53 11.09
N HIS A 317 0.18 8.25 11.80
CA HIS A 317 1.33 9.14 11.73
C HIS A 317 1.88 9.15 10.32
N PHE A 318 2.22 10.33 9.83
CA PHE A 318 2.78 10.49 8.51
C PHE A 318 4.22 10.00 8.44
N ILE A 319 4.53 9.33 7.35
CA ILE A 319 5.88 8.91 6.99
C ILE A 319 6.24 9.47 5.62
N ARG A 320 7.53 9.75 5.43
CA ARG A 320 8.07 10.10 4.12
C ARG A 320 8.70 8.88 3.47
N TRP A 321 8.42 8.70 2.21
CA TRP A 321 8.98 7.60 1.42
C TRP A 321 9.03 7.99 -0.05
N ASN A 322 9.96 7.41 -0.78
CA ASN A 322 10.04 7.60 -2.21
C ASN A 322 9.80 6.30 -2.98
N MET A 323 9.39 6.44 -4.22
CA MET A 323 9.25 5.34 -5.15
C MET A 323 9.70 5.74 -6.54
N GLY A 324 10.52 4.88 -7.14
CA GLY A 324 10.96 4.99 -8.53
C GLY A 324 10.38 3.85 -9.35
N MET A 325 9.76 4.15 -10.49
CA MET A 325 9.07 3.16 -11.30
C MET A 325 9.15 3.47 -12.79
N ASN A 326 8.84 2.48 -13.60
CA ASN A 326 8.60 2.68 -15.02
C ASN A 326 7.12 3.00 -15.29
N LEU A 327 6.82 3.43 -16.50
CA LEU A 327 5.48 3.88 -16.88
C LEU A 327 4.43 2.75 -16.83
N ARG A 328 4.83 1.50 -17.10
CA ARG A 328 3.91 0.36 -16.99
C ARG A 328 3.49 0.10 -15.54
N GLU A 329 4.43 0.22 -14.60
CA GLU A 329 4.13 0.08 -13.17
C GLU A 329 3.31 1.27 -12.66
N LEU A 330 3.59 2.50 -13.12
CA LEU A 330 2.74 3.65 -12.80
C LEU A 330 1.29 3.40 -13.22
N GLY A 331 1.06 2.95 -14.46
CA GLY A 331 -0.29 2.62 -14.93
C GLY A 331 -0.93 1.49 -14.11
N HIS A 332 -0.17 0.42 -13.81
CA HIS A 332 -0.68 -0.68 -13.01
C HIS A 332 -1.02 -0.25 -11.58
N LEU A 333 -0.13 0.48 -10.92
CA LEU A 333 -0.31 0.97 -9.56
C LEU A 333 -1.51 1.90 -9.47
N THR A 334 -1.56 2.92 -10.32
CA THR A 334 -2.60 3.95 -10.24
C THR A 334 -3.97 3.43 -10.64
N GLU A 335 -4.08 2.60 -11.69
CA GLU A 335 -5.34 1.98 -12.11
C GLU A 335 -5.85 0.92 -11.10
N LEU A 336 -4.94 0.19 -10.43
CA LEU A 336 -5.33 -0.79 -9.43
C LEU A 336 -5.76 -0.14 -8.12
N ARG A 337 -4.99 0.86 -7.66
CA ARG A 337 -5.18 1.44 -6.33
C ARG A 337 -6.19 2.58 -6.29
N SER A 338 -6.60 3.14 -7.44
CA SER A 338 -7.69 4.11 -7.50
C SER A 338 -9.09 3.51 -7.47
N GLN A 339 -9.23 2.17 -7.54
CA GLN A 339 -10.54 1.53 -7.61
C GLN A 339 -11.40 1.78 -6.37
N LYS A 340 -12.73 1.80 -6.56
CA LYS A 340 -13.76 2.06 -5.53
C LYS A 340 -13.58 1.28 -4.23
N ALA A 341 -13.21 0.00 -4.31
CA ALA A 341 -13.00 -0.86 -3.13
C ALA A 341 -11.75 -0.50 -2.31
N GLY A 342 -10.91 0.42 -2.79
CA GLY A 342 -9.71 0.87 -2.12
C GLY A 342 -9.98 1.85 -0.99
N HIS A 343 -9.09 1.88 0.01
CA HIS A 343 -9.17 2.87 1.08
C HIS A 343 -9.03 4.29 0.52
N PRO A 344 -9.90 5.25 0.89
CA PRO A 344 -9.96 6.59 0.30
C PRO A 344 -8.63 7.33 0.25
N LYS A 345 -7.84 7.28 1.34
CA LYS A 345 -6.57 8.00 1.44
C LYS A 345 -5.53 7.53 0.42
N TYR A 346 -5.24 6.22 0.31
CA TYR A 346 -4.29 5.78 -0.70
C TYR A 346 -4.82 5.92 -2.13
N ARG A 347 -6.15 5.83 -2.33
CA ARG A 347 -6.78 6.15 -3.63
C ARG A 347 -6.43 7.57 -4.04
N ARG A 348 -6.64 8.54 -3.13
CA ARG A 348 -6.30 9.95 -3.37
C ARG A 348 -4.81 10.13 -3.72
N THR A 349 -3.91 9.47 -2.98
CA THR A 349 -2.47 9.52 -3.25
C THR A 349 -2.16 9.11 -4.69
N VAL A 350 -2.67 7.97 -5.16
CA VAL A 350 -2.39 7.49 -6.52
C VAL A 350 -3.11 8.29 -7.61
N GLN A 351 -4.28 8.88 -7.32
CA GLN A 351 -4.96 9.82 -8.20
C GLN A 351 -4.11 11.08 -8.41
N VAL A 352 -3.52 11.62 -7.34
CA VAL A 352 -2.61 12.77 -7.40
C VAL A 352 -1.35 12.40 -8.19
N MET A 353 -0.75 11.23 -7.96
CA MET A 353 0.41 10.75 -8.72
C MET A 353 0.12 10.70 -10.22
N ALA A 354 -1.02 10.09 -10.61
CA ALA A 354 -1.43 10.00 -12.01
C ALA A 354 -1.64 11.40 -12.62
N LYS A 355 -2.29 12.30 -11.89
CA LYS A 355 -2.56 13.66 -12.33
C LYS A 355 -1.27 14.45 -12.55
N LEU A 356 -0.36 14.45 -11.58
CA LEU A 356 0.93 15.12 -11.68
C LEU A 356 1.75 14.61 -12.88
N TYR A 357 1.65 13.31 -13.19
CA TYR A 357 2.34 12.74 -14.34
C TYR A 357 1.69 13.15 -15.66
N ILE A 358 0.35 13.07 -15.79
CA ILE A 358 -0.39 13.47 -16.99
C ILE A 358 -0.24 14.97 -17.27
N ASP A 359 -0.26 15.81 -16.23
CA ASP A 359 -0.06 17.26 -16.39
C ASP A 359 1.29 17.62 -17.04
N ARG A 360 2.31 16.77 -16.86
CA ARG A 360 3.63 16.91 -17.50
C ARG A 360 3.75 16.16 -18.82
N HIS A 361 2.99 15.09 -18.99
CA HIS A 361 3.05 14.15 -20.12
C HIS A 361 1.63 13.84 -20.63
N PRO A 362 0.92 14.82 -21.22
CA PRO A 362 -0.46 14.61 -21.68
C PRO A 362 -0.60 13.47 -22.70
N GLU A 363 0.44 13.25 -23.51
CA GLU A 363 0.50 12.17 -24.49
C GLU A 363 0.44 10.76 -23.86
N MET A 364 0.72 10.65 -22.56
CA MET A 364 0.70 9.38 -21.81
C MET A 364 -0.66 9.09 -21.13
N GLU A 365 -1.62 10.01 -21.21
CA GLU A 365 -2.97 9.84 -20.65
C GLU A 365 -3.62 8.49 -21.05
N PRO A 366 -3.51 8.00 -22.31
CA PRO A 366 -4.11 6.71 -22.69
C PRO A 366 -3.60 5.51 -21.89
N ILE A 367 -2.41 5.59 -21.27
CA ILE A 367 -1.85 4.52 -20.44
C ILE A 367 -2.50 4.52 -19.05
N LEU A 368 -2.94 5.68 -18.57
CA LEU A 368 -3.54 5.88 -17.24
C LEU A 368 -5.08 6.06 -17.31
N ARG A 369 -5.69 5.72 -18.45
CA ARG A 369 -7.11 6.00 -18.72
C ARG A 369 -8.12 5.28 -17.81
N PHE A 370 -7.70 4.27 -17.07
CA PHE A 370 -8.56 3.54 -16.14
C PHE A 370 -8.31 3.92 -14.68
N VAL A 371 -7.61 5.02 -14.46
CA VAL A 371 -7.53 5.62 -13.13
C VAL A 371 -8.91 6.17 -12.77
N ASP A 372 -9.44 5.71 -11.64
CA ASP A 372 -10.74 6.13 -11.15
C ASP A 372 -10.57 7.38 -10.27
N TYR A 373 -10.99 8.53 -10.80
CA TYR A 373 -10.90 9.83 -10.12
C TYR A 373 -12.15 10.18 -9.30
N ASN A 374 -13.18 9.32 -9.32
CA ASN A 374 -14.38 9.61 -8.57
C ASN A 374 -14.09 9.60 -7.07
N ASP A 375 -14.76 10.48 -6.35
CA ASP A 375 -14.85 10.42 -4.90
C ASP A 375 -16.05 9.55 -4.53
N TYR A 376 -15.87 8.64 -3.59
CA TYR A 376 -16.90 7.74 -3.12
C TYR A 376 -17.11 7.98 -1.63
N ASP A 377 -18.35 7.81 -1.20
CA ASP A 377 -18.72 7.92 0.20
C ASP A 377 -17.86 6.97 1.06
N GLN A 378 -17.25 7.54 2.08
CA GLN A 378 -16.21 6.88 2.84
C GLN A 378 -16.80 5.75 3.70
N GLY A 379 -16.08 4.65 3.80
CA GLY A 379 -16.32 3.58 4.74
C GLY A 379 -17.11 2.39 4.22
N ILE A 380 -18.00 2.54 3.22
CA ILE A 380 -18.87 1.43 2.73
C ILE A 380 -18.52 1.01 1.30
N THR A 381 -17.34 1.39 0.83
CA THR A 381 -16.89 1.14 -0.56
C THR A 381 -16.76 -0.34 -0.92
N ARG A 382 -16.66 -1.24 0.07
CA ARG A 382 -16.56 -2.69 -0.13
C ARG A 382 -17.90 -3.39 -0.28
N ALA A 383 -19.04 -2.75 -0.03
CA ALA A 383 -20.37 -3.39 -0.07
C ALA A 383 -20.62 -4.15 -1.38
N GLU A 384 -20.28 -3.57 -2.53
CA GLU A 384 -20.43 -4.22 -3.83
C GLU A 384 -19.50 -5.42 -4.03
N GLN A 385 -18.28 -5.36 -3.47
CA GLN A 385 -17.35 -6.49 -3.50
C GLN A 385 -17.86 -7.65 -2.65
N GLU A 386 -18.40 -7.35 -1.48
CA GLU A 386 -18.95 -8.38 -0.59
C GLU A 386 -20.25 -8.98 -1.14
N ALA A 387 -21.05 -8.18 -1.84
CA ALA A 387 -22.21 -8.67 -2.58
C ALA A 387 -21.81 -9.74 -3.63
N ARG A 388 -20.71 -9.51 -4.35
CA ARG A 388 -20.15 -10.49 -5.31
C ARG A 388 -19.52 -11.70 -4.63
N THR A 389 -18.93 -11.51 -3.46
CA THR A 389 -18.35 -12.61 -2.67
C THR A 389 -19.44 -13.52 -2.16
N ALA A 390 -20.57 -12.97 -1.70
CA ALA A 390 -21.75 -13.72 -1.30
C ALA A 390 -22.24 -14.68 -2.41
N ARG A 391 -22.32 -14.21 -3.67
CA ARG A 391 -22.65 -15.07 -4.82
C ARG A 391 -21.69 -16.25 -4.99
N LYS A 392 -20.37 -16.00 -4.85
CA LYS A 392 -19.39 -17.08 -4.96
C LYS A 392 -19.55 -18.11 -3.85
N SER A 393 -19.80 -17.68 -2.62
CA SER A 393 -20.04 -18.56 -1.49
C SER A 393 -21.32 -19.38 -1.69
N LEU A 394 -22.38 -18.80 -2.23
CA LEU A 394 -23.60 -19.51 -2.61
C LEU A 394 -23.36 -20.59 -3.68
N ALA A 395 -22.56 -20.26 -4.71
CA ALA A 395 -22.25 -21.19 -5.80
C ALA A 395 -21.37 -22.38 -5.36
N THR A 396 -20.47 -22.17 -4.39
CA THR A 396 -19.54 -23.20 -3.89
C THR A 396 -20.05 -23.96 -2.67
N GLY A 397 -21.09 -23.46 -2.00
CA GLY A 397 -21.56 -23.97 -0.70
C GLY A 397 -20.56 -23.76 0.44
N VAL A 398 -19.46 -23.04 0.17
CA VAL A 398 -18.42 -22.72 1.17
C VAL A 398 -18.71 -21.31 1.70
N PHE A 399 -19.12 -21.26 2.95
CA PHE A 399 -19.19 -20.02 3.69
C PHE A 399 -17.95 -19.98 4.57
N ASP A 400 -17.07 -18.99 4.34
CA ASP A 400 -15.96 -18.75 5.26
C ASP A 400 -16.57 -18.44 6.63
N ASP A 401 -16.36 -19.34 7.59
CA ASP A 401 -16.75 -19.13 8.98
C ASP A 401 -15.82 -18.04 9.56
N MET A 402 -16.22 -16.80 9.33
CA MET A 402 -15.61 -15.62 9.94
C MET A 402 -16.48 -15.17 11.11
N ASP A 403 -16.58 -16.04 12.12
CA ASP A 403 -17.10 -15.68 13.44
C ASP A 403 -16.05 -14.90 14.25
#